data_e15452d2a6c86ed70e9c1d39fbea9f6d
#
_entry.id   e15452d2a6c86ed70e9c1d39fbea9f6d
#
_cell.length_a   1.000
_cell.length_b   1.000
_cell.length_c   1.000
_cell.angle_alpha   90.00
_cell.angle_beta   90.00
_cell.angle_gamma   90.00
#
_symmetry.space_group_name_H-M   'P 1'
#
loop_
_entity.id
_entity.type
_entity.pdbx_description
1 polymer ?
#
loop_
_entity_poly.entity_id
_entity_poly.type
_entity_poly.pdbx_seq_one_letter_code
_entity_poly.pdbx_strand_id
1 'polypeptide(L)'
;MITSIDIADVTYSAKPRILVPYKTQWEVASHLPEYRKLAERVEFYKYEMYTKDDFVKFLETHRINGFWLTEEFFTVLGNPSSYIEFFPASLKVILVPWVGCDFIDGKLLRSKGITLCNIGPHAADHVTELAIFLAISCFRMTSFWEYCFKYVENGNVEQCKKYISSDSYEIVTDSYHGQEMKFPSRTDKCKPNKDRKVVHLAEKYTVGGKKMESPMNKKVLILGFGSIGQNIGSNLHKVFNMSIEYYKRTGPVQKSLLDYNAKYHSDLDDPNTWKNADLIILALPSTASTNNIINRKSLAWCKDGVRIVNVGRGTCIDEDVLLDALESGKVASCGLDVFKNEETRVKQELLRRWDVTALPHIGSTVADMVIKQTLITLENVQDIFVEGGDGKYVLN
;
A
#
# COMPACT_ATOMS: atom_id res chain seq x y z
N MET A 1 56.06 -9.23 20.26
CA MET A 1 55.59 -8.02 20.99
C MET A 1 54.34 -7.56 20.28
N ILE A 2 53.21 -7.99 20.77
CA ILE A 2 51.89 -7.53 20.28
C ILE A 2 51.57 -6.30 21.12
N THR A 3 51.62 -5.15 20.48
CA THR A 3 51.25 -3.86 21.07
C THR A 3 49.76 -3.87 21.40
N SER A 4 49.46 -3.66 22.68
CA SER A 4 48.14 -3.41 23.22
C SER A 4 47.42 -2.30 22.39
N ILE A 5 46.30 -2.64 21.81
CA ILE A 5 45.37 -1.65 21.27
C ILE A 5 44.73 -0.97 22.49
N ASP A 6 45.01 0.28 22.66
CA ASP A 6 44.39 1.14 23.68
C ASP A 6 42.87 1.12 23.52
N ILE A 7 42.18 0.54 24.49
CA ILE A 7 40.74 0.64 24.68
C ILE A 7 40.42 1.94 25.48
N ALA A 8 40.94 3.05 25.03
CA ALA A 8 40.67 4.32 25.64
C ALA A 8 40.43 5.36 24.54
N ASP A 9 39.21 5.73 24.42
CA ASP A 9 38.55 6.94 23.94
C ASP A 9 37.32 6.67 23.05
N VAL A 10 36.38 5.83 23.55
CA VAL A 10 34.99 6.06 23.22
C VAL A 10 34.51 7.17 24.15
N THR A 11 34.74 8.42 23.80
CA THR A 11 34.07 9.55 24.43
C THR A 11 32.58 9.36 24.22
N TYR A 12 31.88 8.82 25.22
CA TYR A 12 30.43 8.75 25.19
C TYR A 12 29.91 10.17 25.07
N SER A 13 29.41 10.55 23.91
CA SER A 13 28.65 11.78 23.75
C SER A 13 27.59 11.81 24.86
N ALA A 14 27.54 12.91 25.60
CA ALA A 14 26.51 13.12 26.63
C ALA A 14 25.09 13.18 26.01
N LYS A 15 24.99 13.27 24.66
CA LYS A 15 23.73 13.36 23.91
C LYS A 15 23.14 11.98 23.66
N PRO A 16 21.80 11.87 23.67
CA PRO A 16 21.12 10.66 23.18
C PRO A 16 21.52 10.37 21.73
N ARG A 17 21.83 9.11 21.43
CA ARG A 17 22.26 8.65 20.11
C ARG A 17 21.11 7.99 19.37
N ILE A 18 20.77 8.54 18.21
CA ILE A 18 19.75 8.03 17.29
C ILE A 18 20.48 7.34 16.13
N LEU A 19 20.36 6.02 16.05
CA LEU A 19 20.91 5.21 14.98
C LEU A 19 20.11 5.44 13.69
N VAL A 20 20.79 5.78 12.60
CA VAL A 20 20.21 5.91 11.26
C VAL A 20 21.03 5.05 10.29
N PRO A 21 20.56 3.85 9.94
CA PRO A 21 21.26 2.97 9.01
C PRO A 21 21.11 3.45 7.57
N TYR A 22 22.13 3.21 6.75
CA TYR A 22 22.13 3.48 5.32
C TYR A 22 23.10 2.54 4.61
N LYS A 23 22.94 2.35 3.29
CA LYS A 23 23.93 1.65 2.45
C LYS A 23 24.30 2.49 1.24
N THR A 24 23.33 2.74 0.36
CA THR A 24 23.52 3.51 -0.87
C THR A 24 22.73 4.79 -0.87
N GLN A 25 21.66 4.86 -0.08
CA GLN A 25 20.73 5.99 -0.03
C GLN A 25 20.68 6.58 1.38
N TRP A 26 20.62 7.90 1.43
CA TRP A 26 20.38 8.64 2.66
C TRP A 26 18.94 9.15 2.66
N GLU A 27 18.06 8.46 3.39
CA GLU A 27 16.61 8.69 3.34
C GLU A 27 16.12 9.83 4.25
N VAL A 28 17.01 10.47 5.00
CA VAL A 28 16.66 11.54 5.93
C VAL A 28 16.99 12.90 5.34
N ALA A 29 16.02 13.82 5.35
CA ALA A 29 16.20 15.19 4.87
C ALA A 29 17.04 16.03 5.85
N SER A 30 18.33 15.68 6.01
CA SER A 30 19.26 16.27 6.96
C SER A 30 19.67 17.74 6.66
N HIS A 31 19.28 18.26 5.50
CA HIS A 31 19.46 19.66 5.15
C HIS A 31 18.45 20.60 5.83
N LEU A 32 17.37 20.07 6.42
CA LEU A 32 16.34 20.85 7.07
C LEU A 32 16.85 21.60 8.31
N PRO A 33 16.39 22.82 8.54
CA PRO A 33 16.74 23.59 9.76
C PRO A 33 16.37 22.84 11.04
N GLU A 34 15.23 22.17 11.08
CA GLU A 34 14.73 21.38 12.22
C GLU A 34 15.69 20.24 12.57
N TYR A 35 16.20 19.53 11.56
CA TYR A 35 17.20 18.50 11.76
C TYR A 35 18.48 19.06 12.37
N ARG A 36 19.00 20.17 11.82
CA ARG A 36 20.22 20.82 12.30
C ARG A 36 20.06 21.30 13.74
N LYS A 37 18.94 21.93 14.06
CA LYS A 37 18.64 22.41 15.42
C LYS A 37 18.59 21.24 16.41
N LEU A 38 17.95 20.12 16.03
CA LEU A 38 17.83 18.96 16.90
C LEU A 38 19.18 18.22 17.06
N ALA A 39 20.05 18.25 16.04
CA ALA A 39 21.41 17.69 16.10
C ALA A 39 22.32 18.40 17.14
N GLU A 40 21.94 19.58 17.63
CA GLU A 40 22.60 20.22 18.77
C GLU A 40 22.30 19.52 20.10
N ARG A 41 21.20 18.77 20.19
CA ARG A 41 20.69 18.14 21.40
C ARG A 41 20.82 16.62 21.39
N VAL A 42 20.75 15.97 20.20
CA VAL A 42 20.88 14.54 19.99
C VAL A 42 21.96 14.25 18.95
N GLU A 43 22.55 13.07 18.99
CA GLU A 43 23.50 12.61 17.98
C GLU A 43 22.74 11.72 16.96
N PHE A 44 22.67 12.13 15.68
CA PHE A 44 22.22 11.26 14.59
C PHE A 44 23.39 10.45 14.08
N TYR A 45 23.52 9.21 14.57
CA TYR A 45 24.63 8.33 14.24
C TYR A 45 24.37 7.61 12.92
N LYS A 46 25.17 7.93 11.90
CA LYS A 46 25.11 7.32 10.57
C LYS A 46 25.80 5.97 10.63
N TYR A 47 25.02 4.89 10.43
CA TYR A 47 25.55 3.54 10.39
C TYR A 47 25.51 2.99 8.96
N GLU A 48 26.70 2.78 8.36
CA GLU A 48 26.79 2.09 7.07
C GLU A 48 26.60 0.58 7.25
N MET A 49 25.57 0.05 6.59
CA MET A 49 25.20 -1.37 6.71
C MET A 49 26.10 -2.27 5.86
N TYR A 50 26.51 -3.40 6.42
CA TYR A 50 27.30 -4.43 5.73
C TYR A 50 26.63 -5.79 5.81
N THR A 51 26.78 -6.52 6.92
CA THR A 51 26.18 -7.83 7.13
C THR A 51 25.34 -7.86 8.39
N LYS A 52 24.50 -8.89 8.51
CA LYS A 52 23.69 -9.12 9.72
C LYS A 52 24.57 -9.29 10.96
N ASP A 53 25.68 -10.03 10.83
CA ASP A 53 26.59 -10.26 11.96
C ASP A 53 27.32 -8.99 12.40
N ASP A 54 27.69 -8.13 11.46
CA ASP A 54 28.28 -6.82 11.80
C ASP A 54 27.28 -5.92 12.53
N PHE A 55 26.01 -5.96 12.12
CA PHE A 55 24.98 -5.20 12.79
C PHE A 55 24.70 -5.72 14.21
N VAL A 56 24.64 -7.03 14.41
CA VAL A 56 24.49 -7.62 15.75
C VAL A 56 25.66 -7.21 16.66
N LYS A 57 26.92 -7.36 16.19
CA LYS A 57 28.10 -6.90 16.95
C LYS A 57 28.05 -5.41 17.27
N PHE A 58 27.56 -4.60 16.34
CA PHE A 58 27.37 -3.17 16.58
C PHE A 58 26.36 -2.93 17.69
N LEU A 59 25.20 -3.60 17.69
CA LEU A 59 24.18 -3.46 18.71
C LEU A 59 24.68 -3.88 20.11
N GLU A 60 25.51 -4.93 20.18
CA GLU A 60 26.09 -5.44 21.43
C GLU A 60 27.15 -4.50 22.03
N THR A 61 27.84 -3.73 21.20
CA THR A 61 29.00 -2.92 21.61
C THR A 61 28.73 -1.43 21.71
N HIS A 62 27.64 -0.95 21.10
CA HIS A 62 27.34 0.46 21.03
C HIS A 62 26.07 0.83 21.82
N ARG A 63 26.17 1.93 22.56
CA ARG A 63 25.00 2.53 23.18
C ARG A 63 24.20 3.31 22.14
N ILE A 64 22.94 2.91 21.91
CA ILE A 64 21.96 3.64 21.10
C ILE A 64 20.70 3.90 21.93
N ASN A 65 20.05 5.03 21.73
CA ASN A 65 18.87 5.43 22.47
C ASN A 65 17.62 5.46 21.60
N GLY A 66 17.78 5.71 20.32
CA GLY A 66 16.73 5.64 19.30
C GLY A 66 17.20 4.90 18.06
N PHE A 67 16.29 4.26 17.37
CA PHE A 67 16.55 3.57 16.11
C PHE A 67 15.58 4.10 15.06
N TRP A 68 16.07 4.91 14.13
CA TRP A 68 15.35 5.44 13.00
C TRP A 68 15.46 4.45 11.85
N LEU A 69 14.37 3.75 11.53
CA LEU A 69 14.33 2.80 10.43
C LEU A 69 14.40 3.50 9.07
N THR A 70 15.00 2.81 8.10
CA THR A 70 15.07 3.21 6.70
C THR A 70 14.54 2.07 5.82
N GLU A 71 14.04 2.38 4.63
CA GLU A 71 13.57 1.34 3.69
C GLU A 71 14.72 0.42 3.26
N GLU A 72 15.91 0.99 3.06
CA GLU A 72 17.10 0.24 2.68
C GLU A 72 17.53 -0.79 3.74
N PHE A 73 17.14 -0.58 5.02
CA PHE A 73 17.41 -1.56 6.08
C PHE A 73 16.81 -2.93 5.76
N PHE A 74 15.59 -2.98 5.23
CA PHE A 74 14.93 -4.25 4.90
C PHE A 74 15.62 -4.99 3.77
N THR A 75 16.14 -4.29 2.79
CA THR A 75 16.82 -4.90 1.64
C THR A 75 18.22 -5.42 2.00
N VAL A 76 18.92 -4.76 2.91
CA VAL A 76 20.30 -5.10 3.28
C VAL A 76 20.37 -6.07 4.47
N LEU A 77 19.61 -5.78 5.52
CA LEU A 77 19.68 -6.52 6.79
C LEU A 77 18.42 -7.35 7.07
N GLY A 78 17.34 -7.15 6.32
CA GLY A 78 16.09 -7.87 6.46
C GLY A 78 15.17 -7.28 7.53
N ASN A 79 14.24 -8.07 8.04
CA ASN A 79 13.22 -7.62 8.96
C ASN A 79 13.82 -7.22 10.32
N PRO A 80 13.57 -6.00 10.84
CA PRO A 80 14.08 -5.53 12.13
C PRO A 80 13.61 -6.36 13.33
N SER A 81 12.52 -7.12 13.21
CA SER A 81 12.07 -8.06 14.25
C SER A 81 13.13 -9.12 14.60
N SER A 82 14.00 -9.46 13.65
CA SER A 82 15.08 -10.45 13.86
C SER A 82 16.15 -9.98 14.83
N TYR A 83 16.16 -8.69 15.17
CA TYR A 83 17.19 -8.08 16.01
C TYR A 83 16.70 -7.69 17.41
N ILE A 84 15.40 -7.93 17.73
CA ILE A 84 14.80 -7.49 19.01
C ILE A 84 15.57 -8.01 20.23
N GLU A 85 16.11 -9.24 20.17
CA GLU A 85 16.86 -9.83 21.28
C GLU A 85 18.26 -9.22 21.44
N PHE A 86 18.79 -8.56 20.42
CA PHE A 86 20.11 -7.92 20.41
C PHE A 86 20.04 -6.42 20.70
N PHE A 87 18.83 -5.84 20.82
CA PHE A 87 18.71 -4.42 21.11
C PHE A 87 19.28 -4.09 22.48
N PRO A 88 20.17 -3.08 22.58
CA PRO A 88 20.80 -2.72 23.84
C PRO A 88 19.75 -2.15 24.82
N ALA A 89 19.97 -2.39 26.12
CA ALA A 89 19.10 -1.88 27.19
C ALA A 89 18.94 -0.33 27.19
N SER A 90 19.80 0.38 26.48
CA SER A 90 19.72 1.83 26.31
C SER A 90 18.73 2.28 25.25
N LEU A 91 18.22 1.36 24.39
CA LEU A 91 17.26 1.69 23.33
C LEU A 91 15.89 2.00 23.94
N LYS A 92 15.36 3.19 23.68
CA LYS A 92 14.08 3.67 24.20
C LYS A 92 12.98 3.67 23.15
N VAL A 93 13.34 3.88 21.87
CA VAL A 93 12.37 4.04 20.80
C VAL A 93 12.85 3.49 19.47
N ILE A 94 11.94 2.88 18.73
CA ILE A 94 12.06 2.63 17.29
C ILE A 94 11.17 3.64 16.58
N LEU A 95 11.75 4.38 15.62
CA LEU A 95 11.13 5.43 14.84
C LEU A 95 10.91 4.93 13.43
N VAL A 96 9.67 4.79 13.02
CA VAL A 96 9.27 4.30 11.70
C VAL A 96 8.76 5.50 10.88
N PRO A 97 9.47 5.91 9.83
CA PRO A 97 9.10 7.10 9.04
C PRO A 97 7.94 6.84 8.04
N TRP A 98 7.12 5.82 8.28
CA TRP A 98 5.90 5.50 7.52
C TRP A 98 4.79 5.02 8.44
N VAL A 99 3.60 4.72 7.89
CA VAL A 99 2.40 4.40 8.70
C VAL A 99 2.38 2.95 9.17
N GLY A 100 2.69 1.99 8.30
CA GLY A 100 2.55 0.56 8.57
C GLY A 100 3.69 0.01 9.40
N CYS A 101 3.38 -0.70 10.48
CA CYS A 101 4.38 -1.29 11.41
C CYS A 101 4.12 -2.78 11.66
N ASP A 102 3.44 -3.47 10.72
CA ASP A 102 3.04 -4.87 10.88
C ASP A 102 4.24 -5.85 10.90
N PHE A 103 5.42 -5.38 10.51
CA PHE A 103 6.66 -6.14 10.45
C PHE A 103 7.33 -6.32 11.81
N ILE A 104 6.84 -5.66 12.87
CA ILE A 104 7.45 -5.71 14.20
C ILE A 104 6.41 -5.87 15.31
N ASP A 105 6.68 -6.71 16.29
CA ASP A 105 5.77 -6.94 17.43
C ASP A 105 5.88 -5.80 18.45
N GLY A 106 4.96 -4.86 18.40
CA GLY A 106 4.89 -3.74 19.34
C GLY A 106 4.69 -4.18 20.80
N LYS A 107 4.00 -5.31 21.06
CA LYS A 107 3.82 -5.82 22.43
C LYS A 107 5.12 -6.34 23.00
N LEU A 108 5.89 -7.06 22.20
CA LEU A 108 7.22 -7.54 22.60
C LEU A 108 8.16 -6.36 22.85
N LEU A 109 8.16 -5.34 21.98
CA LEU A 109 8.94 -4.11 22.21
C LEU A 109 8.56 -3.44 23.53
N ARG A 110 7.26 -3.28 23.80
CA ARG A 110 6.77 -2.69 25.03
C ARG A 110 7.22 -3.48 26.27
N SER A 111 7.21 -4.81 26.20
CA SER A 111 7.69 -5.65 27.30
C SER A 111 9.18 -5.46 27.62
N LYS A 112 9.95 -4.98 26.64
CA LYS A 112 11.38 -4.60 26.78
C LYS A 112 11.58 -3.12 27.11
N GLY A 113 10.50 -2.35 27.31
CA GLY A 113 10.56 -0.91 27.59
C GLY A 113 10.89 -0.06 26.36
N ILE A 114 10.68 -0.58 25.15
CA ILE A 114 10.95 0.11 23.88
C ILE A 114 9.65 0.62 23.30
N THR A 115 9.56 1.93 23.09
CA THR A 115 8.44 2.58 22.41
C THR A 115 8.55 2.40 20.90
N LEU A 116 7.43 2.17 20.23
CA LEU A 116 7.32 2.16 18.77
C LEU A 116 6.55 3.41 18.33
N CYS A 117 7.19 4.29 17.60
CA CYS A 117 6.57 5.48 17.03
C CYS A 117 6.57 5.41 15.49
N ASN A 118 5.49 5.89 14.90
CA ASN A 118 5.39 6.08 13.44
C ASN A 118 5.08 7.54 13.09
N ILE A 119 4.60 7.79 11.88
CA ILE A 119 4.23 9.15 11.41
C ILE A 119 2.73 9.44 11.55
N GLY A 120 1.97 8.64 12.29
CA GLY A 120 0.53 8.86 12.46
C GLY A 120 -0.24 8.86 11.14
N PRO A 121 -1.21 9.78 10.97
CA PRO A 121 -2.09 9.81 9.80
C PRO A 121 -1.48 10.54 8.57
N HIS A 122 -0.25 10.98 8.63
CA HIS A 122 0.28 11.99 7.72
C HIS A 122 0.57 11.52 6.29
N ALA A 123 0.55 10.22 6.01
CA ALA A 123 0.59 9.69 4.64
C ALA A 123 -0.81 9.50 4.02
N ALA A 124 -1.89 9.80 4.77
CA ALA A 124 -3.26 9.47 4.34
C ALA A 124 -3.66 10.15 3.02
N ASP A 125 -3.22 11.39 2.80
CA ASP A 125 -3.56 12.14 1.59
C ASP A 125 -2.96 11.48 0.35
N HIS A 126 -1.68 11.12 0.38
CA HIS A 126 -0.97 10.52 -0.76
C HIS A 126 -1.50 9.12 -1.11
N VAL A 127 -1.74 8.29 -0.09
CA VAL A 127 -2.37 6.96 -0.31
C VAL A 127 -3.79 7.14 -0.86
N THR A 128 -4.51 8.17 -0.44
CA THR A 128 -5.84 8.50 -0.97
C THR A 128 -5.79 8.86 -2.44
N GLU A 129 -4.84 9.69 -2.87
CA GLU A 129 -4.65 10.07 -4.28
C GLU A 129 -4.47 8.83 -5.15
N LEU A 130 -3.59 7.92 -4.72
CA LEU A 130 -3.35 6.67 -5.44
C LEU A 130 -4.58 5.76 -5.46
N ALA A 131 -5.31 5.65 -4.35
CA ALA A 131 -6.54 4.86 -4.27
C ALA A 131 -7.62 5.39 -5.24
N ILE A 132 -7.73 6.71 -5.41
CA ILE A 132 -8.65 7.34 -6.36
C ILE A 132 -8.22 7.05 -7.80
N PHE A 133 -6.92 7.15 -8.10
CA PHE A 133 -6.38 6.75 -9.42
C PHE A 133 -6.73 5.30 -9.73
N LEU A 134 -6.46 4.38 -8.80
CA LEU A 134 -6.78 2.95 -8.96
C LEU A 134 -8.29 2.72 -9.13
N ALA A 135 -9.14 3.44 -8.40
CA ALA A 135 -10.58 3.37 -8.56
C ALA A 135 -11.01 3.80 -9.98
N ILE A 136 -10.51 4.94 -10.47
CA ILE A 136 -10.76 5.42 -11.83
C ILE A 136 -10.26 4.38 -12.84
N SER A 137 -9.06 3.85 -12.64
CA SER A 137 -8.47 2.83 -13.51
C SER A 137 -9.35 1.58 -13.60
N CYS A 138 -9.87 1.11 -12.47
CA CYS A 138 -10.80 -0.03 -12.45
C CYS A 138 -12.08 0.24 -13.24
N PHE A 139 -12.70 1.42 -13.11
CA PHE A 139 -13.92 1.74 -13.85
C PHE A 139 -13.69 1.98 -15.34
N ARG A 140 -12.58 2.58 -15.70
CA ARG A 140 -12.25 3.02 -17.07
C ARG A 140 -11.30 2.09 -17.81
N MET A 141 -10.73 1.08 -17.11
CA MET A 141 -9.74 0.13 -17.64
C MET A 141 -8.53 0.85 -18.28
N THR A 142 -7.99 1.87 -17.60
CA THR A 142 -6.95 2.72 -18.18
C THR A 142 -5.67 1.95 -18.49
N SER A 143 -5.27 1.01 -17.64
CA SER A 143 -4.09 0.16 -17.88
C SER A 143 -4.25 -0.73 -19.12
N PHE A 144 -5.48 -1.25 -19.37
CA PHE A 144 -5.77 -1.95 -20.62
C PHE A 144 -5.56 -1.04 -21.82
N TRP A 145 -6.17 0.17 -21.80
CA TRP A 145 -6.09 1.09 -22.93
C TRP A 145 -4.67 1.55 -23.17
N GLU A 146 -3.92 1.86 -22.12
CA GLU A 146 -2.52 2.26 -22.24
C GLU A 146 -1.67 1.15 -22.83
N TYR A 147 -1.81 -0.08 -22.32
CA TYR A 147 -1.08 -1.25 -22.83
C TYR A 147 -1.46 -1.57 -24.29
N CYS A 148 -2.76 -1.60 -24.58
CA CYS A 148 -3.27 -1.82 -25.94
C CYS A 148 -2.70 -0.80 -26.92
N PHE A 149 -2.75 0.49 -26.58
CA PHE A 149 -2.31 1.56 -27.46
C PHE A 149 -0.81 1.55 -27.69
N LYS A 150 -0.02 1.33 -26.63
CA LYS A 150 1.45 1.36 -26.72
C LYS A 150 2.04 0.09 -27.32
N TYR A 151 1.56 -1.09 -26.91
CA TYR A 151 2.28 -2.35 -27.11
C TYR A 151 1.56 -3.35 -28.01
N VAL A 152 0.24 -3.28 -28.14
CA VAL A 152 -0.52 -4.19 -29.01
C VAL A 152 -0.80 -3.55 -30.36
N GLU A 153 -1.30 -2.33 -30.39
CA GLU A 153 -1.71 -1.63 -31.60
C GLU A 153 -0.73 -0.54 -32.07
N ASN A 154 0.43 -0.41 -31.40
CA ASN A 154 1.55 0.46 -31.80
C ASN A 154 1.10 1.90 -32.14
N GLY A 155 0.30 2.52 -31.28
CA GLY A 155 -0.18 3.90 -31.44
C GLY A 155 -1.36 4.04 -32.39
N ASN A 156 -1.98 2.97 -32.88
CA ASN A 156 -3.13 3.03 -33.78
C ASN A 156 -4.45 3.18 -32.99
N VAL A 157 -4.95 4.41 -32.93
CA VAL A 157 -6.19 4.75 -32.20
C VAL A 157 -7.41 3.99 -32.75
N GLU A 158 -7.54 3.87 -34.05
CA GLU A 158 -8.71 3.23 -34.65
C GLU A 158 -8.72 1.72 -34.42
N GLN A 159 -7.57 1.07 -34.38
CA GLN A 159 -7.50 -0.34 -34.04
C GLN A 159 -7.83 -0.56 -32.53
N CYS A 160 -7.36 0.32 -31.66
CA CYS A 160 -7.73 0.27 -30.24
C CYS A 160 -9.25 0.35 -30.04
N LYS A 161 -9.96 1.22 -30.73
CA LYS A 161 -11.43 1.35 -30.62
C LYS A 161 -12.19 0.07 -30.99
N LYS A 162 -11.58 -0.82 -31.77
CA LYS A 162 -12.20 -2.11 -32.14
C LYS A 162 -12.29 -3.11 -30.99
N TYR A 163 -11.70 -2.83 -29.84
CA TYR A 163 -11.87 -3.63 -28.62
C TYR A 163 -13.17 -3.26 -27.86
N ILE A 164 -13.81 -2.14 -28.20
CA ILE A 164 -15.09 -1.77 -27.58
C ILE A 164 -16.17 -2.77 -28.03
N SER A 165 -16.95 -3.24 -27.06
CA SER A 165 -17.96 -4.30 -27.22
C SER A 165 -17.40 -5.70 -27.52
N SER A 166 -16.11 -5.90 -27.25
CA SER A 166 -15.48 -7.20 -27.28
C SER A 166 -16.04 -8.11 -26.18
N ASP A 167 -16.29 -9.36 -26.51
CA ASP A 167 -16.78 -10.40 -25.60
C ASP A 167 -15.98 -11.72 -25.71
N SER A 168 -14.90 -11.71 -26.47
CA SER A 168 -14.01 -12.85 -26.70
C SER A 168 -12.56 -12.50 -26.41
N TYR A 169 -11.70 -13.51 -26.43
CA TYR A 169 -10.28 -13.42 -26.10
C TYR A 169 -9.42 -14.08 -27.18
N GLU A 170 -8.22 -13.55 -27.36
CA GLU A 170 -7.15 -14.15 -28.17
C GLU A 170 -5.84 -14.13 -27.38
N ILE A 171 -4.87 -14.89 -27.82
CA ILE A 171 -3.50 -14.77 -27.34
C ILE A 171 -2.81 -13.71 -28.23
N VAL A 172 -2.31 -12.68 -27.60
CA VAL A 172 -1.52 -11.63 -28.26
C VAL A 172 -0.08 -11.69 -27.78
N THR A 173 0.84 -11.35 -28.68
CA THR A 173 2.23 -11.10 -28.32
C THR A 173 2.46 -9.61 -28.42
N ASP A 174 2.87 -8.97 -27.31
CA ASP A 174 3.19 -7.55 -27.36
C ASP A 174 4.44 -7.32 -28.21
N SER A 175 4.44 -6.22 -28.96
CA SER A 175 5.50 -5.89 -29.90
C SER A 175 6.79 -5.42 -29.24
N TYR A 176 6.77 -5.12 -27.96
CA TYR A 176 7.90 -4.55 -27.23
C TYR A 176 8.65 -5.57 -26.36
N HIS A 177 7.91 -6.41 -25.61
CA HIS A 177 8.51 -7.40 -24.71
C HIS A 177 8.50 -8.82 -25.29
N GLY A 178 7.78 -9.05 -26.39
CA GLY A 178 7.61 -10.39 -26.99
C GLY A 178 6.85 -11.36 -26.07
N GLN A 179 6.06 -10.86 -25.12
CA GLN A 179 5.33 -11.70 -24.17
C GLN A 179 3.94 -12.05 -24.69
N GLU A 180 3.58 -13.32 -24.56
CA GLU A 180 2.22 -13.78 -24.82
C GLU A 180 1.31 -13.57 -23.63
N MET A 181 0.11 -13.06 -23.88
CA MET A 181 -0.92 -12.88 -22.87
C MET A 181 -2.32 -13.11 -23.44
N LYS A 182 -3.24 -13.58 -22.60
CA LYS A 182 -4.67 -13.61 -22.91
C LYS A 182 -5.21 -12.18 -22.92
N PHE A 183 -5.72 -11.76 -24.05
CA PHE A 183 -6.15 -10.39 -24.28
C PHE A 183 -7.53 -10.36 -24.94
N PRO A 184 -8.38 -9.33 -24.70
CA PRO A 184 -9.63 -9.18 -25.42
C PRO A 184 -9.41 -9.18 -26.94
N SER A 185 -10.28 -9.85 -27.69
CA SER A 185 -10.22 -9.84 -29.14
C SER A 185 -10.85 -8.59 -29.71
N ARG A 186 -10.37 -8.11 -30.84
CA ARG A 186 -11.06 -7.05 -31.60
C ARG A 186 -12.38 -7.56 -32.16
N THR A 187 -13.39 -6.70 -32.17
CA THR A 187 -14.74 -7.03 -32.69
C THR A 187 -14.76 -7.37 -34.17
N ASP A 188 -13.83 -6.83 -34.97
CA ASP A 188 -13.70 -7.14 -36.40
C ASP A 188 -13.08 -8.53 -36.68
N LYS A 189 -12.39 -9.13 -35.69
CA LYS A 189 -11.88 -10.50 -35.76
C LYS A 189 -12.89 -11.55 -35.32
N CYS A 190 -13.95 -11.13 -34.60
CA CYS A 190 -15.00 -12.05 -34.19
C CYS A 190 -15.75 -12.53 -35.42
N LYS A 191 -15.86 -13.87 -35.61
CA LYS A 191 -16.67 -14.43 -36.69
C LYS A 191 -18.07 -13.86 -36.64
N PRO A 192 -18.63 -13.36 -37.76
CA PRO A 192 -19.99 -12.89 -37.77
C PRO A 192 -20.91 -14.02 -37.32
N ASN A 193 -21.51 -13.90 -36.15
CA ASN A 193 -22.61 -14.76 -35.78
C ASN A 193 -23.79 -14.35 -36.65
N LYS A 194 -24.34 -15.28 -37.45
CA LYS A 194 -25.47 -15.01 -38.37
C LYS A 194 -26.69 -14.41 -37.68
N ASP A 195 -26.74 -14.48 -36.34
CA ASP A 195 -27.81 -13.93 -35.50
C ASP A 195 -27.45 -12.57 -34.84
N ARG A 196 -26.27 -12.01 -35.09
CA ARG A 196 -25.91 -10.67 -34.59
C ARG A 196 -26.63 -9.59 -35.39
N LYS A 197 -27.86 -9.31 -35.04
CA LYS A 197 -28.49 -8.04 -35.30
C LYS A 197 -27.73 -6.94 -34.54
N VAL A 198 -27.77 -5.74 -35.06
CA VAL A 198 -27.13 -4.50 -34.57
C VAL A 198 -26.68 -4.53 -33.10
N VAL A 199 -25.39 -4.27 -32.81
CA VAL A 199 -24.87 -4.14 -31.47
C VAL A 199 -25.35 -2.84 -30.86
N HIS A 200 -26.19 -2.89 -29.85
CA HIS A 200 -26.58 -1.71 -29.07
C HIS A 200 -25.45 -1.34 -28.12
N LEU A 201 -24.61 -0.36 -28.47
CA LEU A 201 -23.45 0.06 -27.69
C LEU A 201 -23.80 0.43 -26.25
N ALA A 202 -24.99 1.05 -26.03
CA ALA A 202 -25.45 1.40 -24.69
C ALA A 202 -25.66 0.18 -23.77
N GLU A 203 -25.94 -1.00 -24.34
CA GLU A 203 -26.15 -2.23 -23.58
C GLU A 203 -24.85 -3.03 -23.42
N LYS A 204 -23.94 -2.92 -24.37
CA LYS A 204 -22.71 -3.73 -24.44
C LYS A 204 -21.45 -2.89 -24.62
N TYR A 205 -21.32 -1.81 -23.87
CA TYR A 205 -20.07 -1.06 -23.82
C TYR A 205 -19.07 -1.76 -22.91
N THR A 206 -18.43 -2.79 -23.45
CA THR A 206 -17.55 -3.71 -22.72
C THR A 206 -16.17 -3.81 -23.37
N VAL A 207 -15.20 -4.33 -22.60
CA VAL A 207 -13.93 -4.85 -23.09
C VAL A 207 -13.79 -6.25 -22.53
N GLY A 208 -13.59 -7.27 -23.37
CA GLY A 208 -13.56 -8.65 -22.96
C GLY A 208 -14.78 -9.04 -22.10
N GLY A 209 -16.00 -8.65 -22.53
CA GLY A 209 -17.23 -8.89 -21.78
C GLY A 209 -17.42 -8.09 -20.49
N LYS A 210 -16.42 -7.32 -20.06
CA LYS A 210 -16.45 -6.55 -18.80
C LYS A 210 -16.84 -5.10 -19.06
N LYS A 211 -17.78 -4.57 -18.27
CA LYS A 211 -18.32 -3.21 -18.47
C LYS A 211 -17.29 -2.14 -18.13
N MET A 212 -17.10 -1.20 -19.07
CA MET A 212 -16.50 0.10 -18.76
C MET A 212 -17.58 1.06 -18.29
N GLU A 213 -17.37 1.69 -17.16
CA GLU A 213 -18.37 2.58 -16.54
C GLU A 213 -17.71 3.85 -15.98
N SER A 214 -18.55 4.81 -15.63
CA SER A 214 -18.12 5.94 -14.80
C SER A 214 -18.22 5.57 -13.31
N PRO A 215 -17.33 6.06 -12.44
CA PRO A 215 -17.50 5.94 -10.99
C PRO A 215 -18.64 6.83 -10.44
N MET A 216 -19.19 7.74 -11.26
CA MET A 216 -20.25 8.66 -10.85
C MET A 216 -21.50 7.92 -10.33
N ASN A 217 -21.98 8.35 -9.14
CA ASN A 217 -23.18 7.81 -8.47
C ASN A 217 -23.13 6.32 -8.12
N LYS A 218 -21.95 5.71 -8.10
CA LYS A 218 -21.75 4.32 -7.73
C LYS A 218 -21.65 4.15 -6.20
N LYS A 219 -21.68 2.90 -5.73
CA LYS A 219 -21.53 2.57 -4.31
C LYS A 219 -20.16 1.99 -4.03
N VAL A 220 -19.52 2.49 -3.00
CA VAL A 220 -18.23 1.95 -2.53
C VAL A 220 -18.36 1.41 -1.12
N LEU A 221 -17.81 0.23 -0.90
CA LEU A 221 -17.58 -0.37 0.41
C LEU A 221 -16.10 -0.20 0.76
N ILE A 222 -15.80 0.55 1.83
CA ILE A 222 -14.44 0.77 2.31
C ILE A 222 -14.20 -0.13 3.52
N LEU A 223 -13.30 -1.08 3.38
CA LEU A 223 -12.84 -1.96 4.45
C LEU A 223 -11.61 -1.35 5.11
N GLY A 224 -11.76 -0.92 6.38
CA GLY A 224 -10.78 -0.11 7.09
C GLY A 224 -11.07 1.39 6.95
N PHE A 225 -11.74 1.95 7.97
CA PHE A 225 -12.18 3.34 7.96
C PHE A 225 -11.42 4.17 9.01
N GLY A 226 -10.06 4.05 8.95
CA GLY A 226 -9.12 4.95 9.64
C GLY A 226 -8.93 6.25 8.86
N SER A 227 -7.82 6.96 9.07
CA SER A 227 -7.52 8.23 8.37
C SER A 227 -7.55 8.08 6.84
N ILE A 228 -6.88 7.05 6.31
CA ILE A 228 -6.85 6.76 4.86
C ILE A 228 -8.26 6.48 4.34
N GLY A 229 -9.00 5.55 4.97
CA GLY A 229 -10.34 5.19 4.51
C GLY A 229 -11.34 6.33 4.57
N GLN A 230 -11.25 7.20 5.57
CA GLN A 230 -12.09 8.41 5.69
C GLN A 230 -11.77 9.42 4.58
N ASN A 231 -10.48 9.66 4.29
CA ASN A 231 -10.06 10.56 3.21
C ASN A 231 -10.49 10.01 1.84
N ILE A 232 -10.34 8.71 1.60
CA ILE A 232 -10.83 8.06 0.37
C ILE A 232 -12.35 8.28 0.24
N GLY A 233 -13.11 8.00 1.30
CA GLY A 233 -14.57 8.17 1.30
C GLY A 233 -14.97 9.61 1.00
N SER A 234 -14.34 10.59 1.65
CA SER A 234 -14.58 12.02 1.42
C SER A 234 -14.36 12.41 -0.05
N ASN A 235 -13.21 12.03 -0.61
CA ASN A 235 -12.85 12.39 -1.98
C ASN A 235 -13.76 11.70 -3.02
N LEU A 236 -14.04 10.40 -2.85
CA LEU A 236 -14.95 9.68 -3.76
C LEU A 236 -16.37 10.24 -3.71
N HIS A 237 -16.83 10.65 -2.52
CA HIS A 237 -18.12 11.32 -2.39
C HIS A 237 -18.11 12.69 -3.08
N LYS A 238 -17.14 13.54 -2.78
CA LYS A 238 -17.09 14.92 -3.31
C LYS A 238 -16.87 14.97 -4.82
N VAL A 239 -16.00 14.11 -5.36
CA VAL A 239 -15.65 14.15 -6.79
C VAL A 239 -16.64 13.37 -7.65
N PHE A 240 -17.12 12.21 -7.18
CA PHE A 240 -17.93 11.30 -8.00
C PHE A 240 -19.35 11.10 -7.46
N ASN A 241 -19.75 11.79 -6.41
CA ASN A 241 -21.04 11.58 -5.74
C ASN A 241 -21.29 10.10 -5.39
N MET A 242 -20.23 9.38 -5.02
CA MET A 242 -20.37 7.98 -4.62
C MET A 242 -21.08 7.87 -3.27
N SER A 243 -21.92 6.84 -3.12
CA SER A 243 -22.49 6.46 -1.82
C SER A 243 -21.46 5.65 -1.04
N ILE A 244 -21.12 6.11 0.16
CA ILE A 244 -20.07 5.53 0.99
C ILE A 244 -20.68 4.56 2.00
N GLU A 245 -20.24 3.30 1.94
CA GLU A 245 -20.46 2.28 2.98
C GLU A 245 -19.10 1.84 3.52
N TYR A 246 -19.01 1.50 4.82
CA TYR A 246 -17.72 1.15 5.40
C TYR A 246 -17.81 0.14 6.54
N TYR A 247 -16.71 -0.58 6.74
CA TYR A 247 -16.44 -1.41 7.90
C TYR A 247 -15.26 -0.87 8.70
N LYS A 248 -15.41 -0.85 10.02
CA LYS A 248 -14.35 -0.49 10.98
C LYS A 248 -14.49 -1.34 12.24
N ARG A 249 -13.43 -2.08 12.59
CA ARG A 249 -13.42 -2.99 13.75
C ARG A 249 -13.75 -2.30 15.08
N THR A 250 -13.29 -1.06 15.26
CA THR A 250 -13.47 -0.29 16.51
C THR A 250 -14.83 0.41 16.61
N GLY A 251 -15.78 0.10 15.74
CA GLY A 251 -17.11 0.69 15.72
C GLY A 251 -17.26 1.88 14.78
N PRO A 252 -18.46 2.47 14.74
CA PRO A 252 -18.76 3.56 13.82
C PRO A 252 -17.99 4.83 14.14
N VAL A 253 -17.68 5.60 13.09
CA VAL A 253 -17.15 6.96 13.24
C VAL A 253 -18.31 7.89 13.62
N GLN A 254 -18.06 8.83 14.51
CA GLN A 254 -19.05 9.85 14.87
C GLN A 254 -19.43 10.68 13.65
N LYS A 255 -20.72 10.83 13.40
CA LYS A 255 -21.22 11.54 12.20
C LYS A 255 -20.73 12.98 12.11
N SER A 256 -20.50 13.64 13.25
CA SER A 256 -19.96 15.01 13.31
C SER A 256 -18.53 15.15 12.79
N LEU A 257 -17.80 14.04 12.68
CA LEU A 257 -16.43 14.02 12.14
C LEU A 257 -16.38 13.79 10.62
N LEU A 258 -17.53 13.54 9.99
CA LEU A 258 -17.64 13.32 8.56
C LEU A 258 -18.45 14.47 7.94
N ASP A 259 -17.94 15.05 6.87
CA ASP A 259 -18.64 16.09 6.09
C ASP A 259 -19.52 15.50 4.97
N TYR A 260 -19.73 14.16 5.03
CA TYR A 260 -20.58 13.40 4.11
C TYR A 260 -21.28 12.25 4.84
N ASN A 261 -22.32 11.69 4.20
CA ASN A 261 -23.03 10.55 4.73
C ASN A 261 -22.29 9.24 4.41
N ALA A 262 -22.02 8.44 5.44
CA ALA A 262 -21.44 7.12 5.29
C ALA A 262 -22.21 6.09 6.13
N LYS A 263 -22.48 4.93 5.55
CA LYS A 263 -23.22 3.84 6.22
C LYS A 263 -22.22 2.86 6.81
N TYR A 264 -22.29 2.68 8.11
CA TYR A 264 -21.50 1.69 8.85
C TYR A 264 -22.06 0.29 8.74
N HIS A 265 -21.19 -0.69 8.57
CA HIS A 265 -21.45 -2.12 8.70
C HIS A 265 -20.61 -2.68 9.85
N SER A 266 -21.25 -3.42 10.75
CA SER A 266 -20.59 -4.01 11.94
C SER A 266 -20.08 -5.43 11.70
N ASP A 267 -20.57 -6.10 10.67
CA ASP A 267 -20.33 -7.52 10.43
C ASP A 267 -19.95 -7.78 8.96
N LEU A 268 -18.82 -8.44 8.77
CA LEU A 268 -18.33 -8.88 7.46
C LEU A 268 -18.86 -10.27 7.08
N ASP A 269 -19.48 -10.97 7.99
CA ASP A 269 -20.19 -12.22 7.72
C ASP A 269 -21.66 -12.00 7.32
N ASP A 270 -22.14 -10.76 7.31
CA ASP A 270 -23.45 -10.39 6.76
C ASP A 270 -23.34 -10.14 5.24
N PRO A 271 -24.05 -10.93 4.39
CA PRO A 271 -24.12 -10.68 2.93
C PRO A 271 -24.58 -9.28 2.56
N ASN A 272 -25.39 -8.62 3.42
CA ASN A 272 -25.86 -7.25 3.17
C ASN A 272 -24.72 -6.21 3.15
N THR A 273 -23.58 -6.52 3.77
CA THR A 273 -22.39 -5.67 3.73
C THR A 273 -21.82 -5.59 2.31
N TRP A 274 -21.87 -6.65 1.55
CA TRP A 274 -21.17 -6.82 0.26
C TRP A 274 -22.03 -6.59 -0.98
N LYS A 275 -23.31 -6.99 -0.92
CA LYS A 275 -24.18 -7.19 -2.09
C LYS A 275 -24.41 -5.96 -2.96
N ASN A 276 -24.22 -4.75 -2.42
CA ASN A 276 -24.54 -3.50 -3.12
C ASN A 276 -23.31 -2.79 -3.68
N ALA A 277 -22.10 -3.21 -3.31
CA ALA A 277 -20.87 -2.53 -3.70
C ALA A 277 -20.60 -2.62 -5.21
N ASP A 278 -20.34 -1.50 -5.87
CA ASP A 278 -19.77 -1.42 -7.22
C ASP A 278 -18.24 -1.45 -7.16
N LEU A 279 -17.70 -0.97 -6.04
CA LEU A 279 -16.29 -0.89 -5.74
C LEU A 279 -16.06 -1.29 -4.28
N ILE A 280 -15.05 -2.11 -4.03
CA ILE A 280 -14.55 -2.41 -2.68
C ILE A 280 -13.14 -1.86 -2.58
N ILE A 281 -12.87 -1.08 -1.54
CA ILE A 281 -11.53 -0.55 -1.26
C ILE A 281 -11.03 -1.10 0.07
N LEU A 282 -9.83 -1.68 0.05
CA LEU A 282 -9.16 -2.17 1.24
C LEU A 282 -8.10 -1.15 1.69
N ALA A 283 -8.29 -0.66 2.92
CA ALA A 283 -7.37 0.22 3.63
C ALA A 283 -7.12 -0.35 5.06
N LEU A 284 -6.90 -1.67 5.12
CA LEU A 284 -6.77 -2.47 6.34
C LEU A 284 -5.30 -2.76 6.65
N PRO A 285 -4.90 -2.83 7.92
CA PRO A 285 -3.62 -3.41 8.33
C PRO A 285 -3.63 -4.93 8.16
N SER A 286 -2.46 -5.55 8.13
CA SER A 286 -2.32 -7.02 8.16
C SER A 286 -2.49 -7.52 9.60
N THR A 287 -3.51 -8.31 9.83
CA THR A 287 -3.80 -8.98 11.11
C THR A 287 -4.44 -10.34 10.85
N ALA A 288 -4.47 -11.21 11.84
CA ALA A 288 -5.15 -12.50 11.70
C ALA A 288 -6.64 -12.35 11.28
N SER A 289 -7.31 -11.28 11.72
CA SER A 289 -8.73 -11.02 11.39
C SER A 289 -8.95 -10.34 10.03
N THR A 290 -7.92 -9.80 9.40
CA THR A 290 -8.00 -9.16 8.08
C THR A 290 -7.37 -10.01 6.97
N ASN A 291 -6.72 -11.11 7.34
CA ASN A 291 -6.11 -12.02 6.38
C ASN A 291 -7.19 -12.71 5.53
N ASN A 292 -7.01 -12.67 4.21
CA ASN A 292 -7.95 -13.23 3.23
C ASN A 292 -9.41 -12.76 3.45
N ILE A 293 -9.62 -11.49 3.78
CA ILE A 293 -10.97 -10.93 3.93
C ILE A 293 -11.72 -10.92 2.59
N ILE A 294 -11.00 -10.74 1.49
CA ILE A 294 -11.47 -11.04 0.14
C ILE A 294 -11.16 -12.51 -0.14
N ASN A 295 -12.20 -13.32 -0.17
CA ASN A 295 -12.14 -14.76 -0.37
C ASN A 295 -13.38 -15.24 -1.14
N ARG A 296 -13.49 -16.56 -1.38
CA ARG A 296 -14.60 -17.15 -2.13
C ARG A 296 -15.96 -16.85 -1.49
N LYS A 297 -16.05 -16.82 -0.16
CA LYS A 297 -17.29 -16.53 0.57
C LYS A 297 -17.72 -15.08 0.39
N SER A 298 -16.83 -14.14 0.67
CA SER A 298 -17.14 -12.70 0.55
C SER A 298 -17.48 -12.31 -0.89
N LEU A 299 -16.72 -12.83 -1.87
CA LEU A 299 -16.99 -12.57 -3.29
C LEU A 299 -18.31 -13.17 -3.76
N ALA A 300 -18.74 -14.33 -3.24
CA ALA A 300 -20.04 -14.89 -3.58
C ALA A 300 -21.20 -13.95 -3.24
N TRP A 301 -21.06 -13.12 -2.22
CA TRP A 301 -22.08 -12.14 -1.82
C TRP A 301 -22.06 -10.85 -2.64
N CYS A 302 -20.95 -10.56 -3.31
CA CYS A 302 -20.84 -9.37 -4.15
C CYS A 302 -21.69 -9.53 -5.42
N LYS A 303 -22.06 -8.42 -6.03
CA LYS A 303 -22.63 -8.45 -7.38
C LYS A 303 -21.57 -8.81 -8.42
N ASP A 304 -22.01 -9.35 -9.56
CA ASP A 304 -21.12 -9.61 -10.68
C ASP A 304 -20.57 -8.32 -11.25
N GLY A 305 -19.31 -8.34 -11.63
CA GLY A 305 -18.60 -7.17 -12.12
C GLY A 305 -18.17 -6.17 -11.02
N VAL A 306 -18.14 -6.58 -9.75
CA VAL A 306 -17.58 -5.75 -8.67
C VAL A 306 -16.11 -5.42 -8.97
N ARG A 307 -15.66 -4.27 -8.53
CA ARG A 307 -14.27 -3.82 -8.67
C ARG A 307 -13.58 -3.81 -7.32
N ILE A 308 -12.29 -4.07 -7.28
CA ILE A 308 -11.52 -4.15 -6.03
C ILE A 308 -10.29 -3.25 -6.15
N VAL A 309 -10.07 -2.43 -5.12
CA VAL A 309 -8.82 -1.65 -4.95
C VAL A 309 -8.19 -2.03 -3.62
N ASN A 310 -6.89 -2.33 -3.63
CA ASN A 310 -6.15 -2.61 -2.41
C ASN A 310 -4.98 -1.65 -2.26
N VAL A 311 -5.06 -0.78 -1.27
CA VAL A 311 -4.01 0.14 -0.82
C VAL A 311 -3.64 -0.10 0.65
N GLY A 312 -4.08 -1.23 1.21
CA GLY A 312 -3.82 -1.63 2.58
C GLY A 312 -2.66 -2.61 2.68
N ARG A 313 -3.00 -3.91 2.63
CA ARG A 313 -2.00 -5.01 2.67
C ARG A 313 -2.41 -6.14 1.73
N GLY A 314 -1.44 -6.73 1.04
CA GLY A 314 -1.66 -7.84 0.10
C GLY A 314 -2.29 -9.06 0.76
N THR A 315 -1.95 -9.34 2.02
CA THR A 315 -2.51 -10.44 2.80
C THR A 315 -4.03 -10.38 2.98
N CYS A 316 -4.65 -9.21 2.76
CA CYS A 316 -6.11 -9.07 2.85
C CYS A 316 -6.87 -9.76 1.72
N ILE A 317 -6.20 -10.17 0.64
CA ILE A 317 -6.80 -10.83 -0.51
C ILE A 317 -6.26 -12.25 -0.65
N ASP A 318 -7.15 -13.21 -0.86
CA ASP A 318 -6.78 -14.51 -1.42
C ASP A 318 -6.56 -14.33 -2.93
N GLU A 319 -5.29 -14.26 -3.35
CA GLU A 319 -4.93 -13.96 -4.73
C GLU A 319 -5.35 -15.05 -5.73
N ASP A 320 -5.43 -16.33 -5.29
CA ASP A 320 -5.93 -17.41 -6.15
C ASP A 320 -7.43 -17.25 -6.41
N VAL A 321 -8.17 -16.94 -5.37
CA VAL A 321 -9.61 -16.66 -5.48
C VAL A 321 -9.87 -15.40 -6.30
N LEU A 322 -9.02 -14.37 -6.17
CA LEU A 322 -9.11 -13.17 -7.00
C LEU A 322 -8.89 -13.47 -8.48
N LEU A 323 -7.90 -14.31 -8.82
CA LEU A 323 -7.66 -14.75 -10.20
C LEU A 323 -8.86 -15.49 -10.80
N ASP A 324 -9.44 -16.46 -10.05
CA ASP A 324 -10.67 -17.16 -10.46
C ASP A 324 -11.83 -16.18 -10.70
N ALA A 325 -11.97 -15.19 -9.80
CA ALA A 325 -13.05 -14.19 -9.88
C ALA A 325 -12.86 -13.21 -11.05
N LEU A 326 -11.63 -12.84 -11.37
CA LEU A 326 -11.29 -12.05 -12.57
C LEU A 326 -11.56 -12.84 -13.84
N GLU A 327 -11.21 -14.13 -13.86
CA GLU A 327 -11.42 -15.00 -15.02
C GLU A 327 -12.91 -15.23 -15.31
N SER A 328 -13.70 -15.47 -14.28
CA SER A 328 -15.16 -15.65 -14.40
C SER A 328 -15.95 -14.37 -14.65
N GLY A 329 -15.32 -13.18 -14.50
CA GLY A 329 -16.00 -11.89 -14.57
C GLY A 329 -16.77 -11.50 -13.31
N LYS A 330 -16.71 -12.31 -12.25
CA LYS A 330 -17.23 -11.95 -10.92
C LYS A 330 -16.61 -10.64 -10.42
N VAL A 331 -15.29 -10.49 -10.63
CA VAL A 331 -14.56 -9.24 -10.49
C VAL A 331 -14.29 -8.69 -11.90
N ALA A 332 -14.74 -7.48 -12.18
CA ALA A 332 -14.53 -6.86 -13.48
C ALA A 332 -13.07 -6.42 -13.68
N SER A 333 -12.49 -5.82 -12.66
CA SER A 333 -11.11 -5.33 -12.67
C SER A 333 -10.63 -5.09 -11.23
N CYS A 334 -9.32 -5.05 -11.05
CA CYS A 334 -8.76 -4.62 -9.77
C CYS A 334 -7.57 -3.68 -9.94
N GLY A 335 -7.37 -2.85 -8.90
CA GLY A 335 -6.25 -1.96 -8.74
C GLY A 335 -5.49 -2.33 -7.46
N LEU A 336 -4.24 -2.74 -7.60
CA LEU A 336 -3.44 -3.26 -6.50
C LEU A 336 -2.16 -2.44 -6.37
N ASP A 337 -1.97 -1.82 -5.21
CA ASP A 337 -0.70 -1.21 -4.83
C ASP A 337 0.11 -2.15 -3.93
N VAL A 338 -0.54 -3.17 -3.36
CA VAL A 338 0.04 -4.12 -2.41
C VAL A 338 -0.31 -5.56 -2.76
N PHE A 339 0.62 -6.50 -2.47
CA PHE A 339 0.53 -7.91 -2.86
C PHE A 339 0.96 -8.83 -1.72
N LYS A 340 0.66 -10.12 -1.85
CA LYS A 340 1.33 -11.14 -1.05
C LYS A 340 2.77 -11.30 -1.54
N ASN A 341 3.68 -11.60 -0.61
CA ASN A 341 5.08 -11.91 -0.90
C ASN A 341 5.86 -10.78 -1.61
N GLU A 342 5.56 -9.51 -1.32
CA GLU A 342 6.28 -8.35 -1.86
C GLU A 342 7.80 -8.44 -1.66
N GLU A 343 8.24 -9.01 -0.53
CA GLU A 343 9.65 -9.18 -0.17
C GLU A 343 10.40 -10.17 -1.08
N THR A 344 9.68 -11.03 -1.81
CA THR A 344 10.29 -12.03 -2.68
C THR A 344 9.87 -11.84 -4.12
N ARG A 345 8.66 -12.27 -4.47
CA ARG A 345 8.12 -12.13 -5.82
C ARG A 345 6.59 -12.15 -5.81
N VAL A 346 6.02 -11.13 -6.36
CA VAL A 346 4.58 -11.01 -6.59
C VAL A 346 4.12 -12.04 -7.62
N LYS A 347 2.88 -12.52 -7.47
CA LYS A 347 2.26 -13.49 -8.38
C LYS A 347 2.18 -12.96 -9.80
N GLN A 348 2.91 -13.60 -10.72
CA GLN A 348 3.05 -13.15 -12.11
C GLN A 348 1.74 -13.21 -12.89
N GLU A 349 0.85 -14.12 -12.53
CA GLU A 349 -0.46 -14.27 -13.12
C GLU A 349 -1.32 -13.00 -12.94
N LEU A 350 -1.19 -12.29 -11.82
CA LEU A 350 -1.85 -11.01 -11.61
C LEU A 350 -1.25 -9.91 -12.49
N LEU A 351 0.09 -9.85 -12.59
CA LEU A 351 0.79 -8.81 -13.34
C LEU A 351 0.58 -8.89 -14.85
N ARG A 352 0.25 -10.08 -15.36
CA ARG A 352 0.01 -10.33 -16.79
C ARG A 352 -1.44 -10.13 -17.22
N ARG A 353 -2.30 -9.68 -16.32
CA ARG A 353 -3.71 -9.49 -16.63
C ARG A 353 -3.98 -8.08 -17.14
N TRP A 354 -4.71 -7.99 -18.24
CA TRP A 354 -5.15 -6.73 -18.83
C TRP A 354 -6.19 -5.97 -17.98
N ASP A 355 -6.87 -6.64 -17.07
CA ASP A 355 -7.91 -6.13 -16.19
C ASP A 355 -7.39 -5.83 -14.77
N VAL A 356 -6.08 -5.87 -14.58
CA VAL A 356 -5.38 -5.53 -13.34
C VAL A 356 -4.50 -4.32 -13.55
N THR A 357 -4.67 -3.30 -12.71
CA THR A 357 -3.71 -2.19 -12.55
C THR A 357 -2.84 -2.52 -11.36
N ALA A 358 -1.57 -2.80 -11.59
CA ALA A 358 -0.61 -3.19 -10.56
C ALA A 358 0.46 -2.12 -10.37
N LEU A 359 0.68 -1.68 -9.13
CA LEU A 359 1.69 -0.69 -8.76
C LEU A 359 2.57 -1.28 -7.64
N PRO A 360 3.85 -0.90 -7.56
CA PRO A 360 4.82 -1.55 -6.68
C PRO A 360 4.89 -0.91 -5.29
N HIS A 361 3.77 -0.82 -4.57
CA HIS A 361 3.64 -0.29 -3.22
C HIS A 361 4.15 1.16 -3.12
N ILE A 362 3.61 2.04 -3.95
CA ILE A 362 4.04 3.44 -4.07
C ILE A 362 3.03 4.45 -3.51
N GLY A 363 2.07 4.00 -2.70
CA GLY A 363 0.99 4.83 -2.16
C GLY A 363 1.44 6.11 -1.46
N SER A 364 2.61 6.10 -0.84
CA SER A 364 3.21 7.29 -0.20
C SER A 364 4.54 7.72 -0.81
N THR A 365 4.95 7.13 -1.94
CA THR A 365 6.26 7.38 -2.57
C THR A 365 6.20 8.64 -3.44
N VAL A 366 6.27 9.79 -2.79
CA VAL A 366 6.31 11.11 -3.42
C VAL A 366 7.40 11.98 -2.76
N ALA A 367 7.98 12.92 -3.49
CA ALA A 367 9.09 13.75 -3.02
C ALA A 367 8.75 14.50 -1.72
N ASP A 368 7.55 15.06 -1.63
CA ASP A 368 7.11 15.83 -0.46
C ASP A 368 7.01 14.96 0.80
N MET A 369 6.77 13.65 0.63
CA MET A 369 6.63 12.74 1.75
C MET A 369 7.96 12.50 2.47
N VAL A 370 9.09 12.49 1.77
CA VAL A 370 10.43 12.34 2.39
C VAL A 370 10.71 13.47 3.37
N ILE A 371 10.36 14.70 3.00
CA ILE A 371 10.48 15.87 3.88
C ILE A 371 9.50 15.74 5.06
N LYS A 372 8.25 15.47 4.77
CA LYS A 372 7.17 15.37 5.77
C LYS A 372 7.44 14.27 6.79
N GLN A 373 7.82 13.07 6.35
CA GLN A 373 8.15 11.95 7.24
C GLN A 373 9.39 12.26 8.10
N THR A 374 10.40 12.95 7.54
CA THR A 374 11.54 13.41 8.33
C THR A 374 11.10 14.37 9.42
N LEU A 375 10.31 15.41 9.12
CA LEU A 375 9.83 16.38 10.11
C LEU A 375 9.05 15.71 11.24
N ILE A 376 8.10 14.83 10.91
CA ILE A 376 7.29 14.13 11.91
C ILE A 376 8.13 13.18 12.78
N THR A 377 9.12 12.51 12.17
CA THR A 377 10.04 11.66 12.94
C THR A 377 10.90 12.51 13.87
N LEU A 378 11.34 13.71 13.45
CA LEU A 378 12.04 14.65 14.31
C LEU A 378 11.16 15.16 15.47
N GLU A 379 9.84 15.32 15.27
CA GLU A 379 8.89 15.63 16.35
C GLU A 379 8.86 14.54 17.42
N ASN A 380 8.86 13.27 17.03
CA ASN A 380 8.95 12.15 17.98
C ASN A 380 10.30 12.18 18.73
N VAL A 381 11.41 12.44 18.04
CA VAL A 381 12.74 12.56 18.67
C VAL A 381 12.79 13.74 19.64
N GLN A 382 12.25 14.88 19.25
CA GLN A 382 12.17 16.09 20.09
C GLN A 382 11.37 15.80 21.36
N ASP A 383 10.19 15.23 21.22
CA ASP A 383 9.31 14.91 22.35
C ASP A 383 10.00 13.95 23.35
N ILE A 384 10.57 12.84 22.87
CA ILE A 384 11.15 11.80 23.71
C ILE A 384 12.48 12.25 24.37
N PHE A 385 13.38 12.84 23.61
CA PHE A 385 14.75 13.06 24.06
C PHE A 385 15.05 14.46 24.55
N VAL A 386 14.19 15.44 24.28
CA VAL A 386 14.37 16.83 24.68
C VAL A 386 13.29 17.29 25.64
N GLU A 387 12.04 16.89 25.43
CA GLU A 387 10.88 17.32 26.20
C GLU A 387 10.50 16.31 27.30
N GLY A 388 10.99 15.07 27.20
CA GLY A 388 10.75 14.01 28.21
C GLY A 388 9.39 13.35 28.08
N GLY A 389 8.76 13.42 26.89
CA GLY A 389 7.52 12.72 26.57
C GLY A 389 7.75 11.27 26.13
N ASP A 390 6.68 10.62 25.71
CA ASP A 390 6.67 9.21 25.23
C ASP A 390 6.70 9.08 23.71
N GLY A 391 6.57 10.20 22.99
CA GLY A 391 6.43 10.29 21.55
C GLY A 391 5.06 10.81 21.11
N LYS A 392 5.00 11.47 19.94
CA LYS A 392 3.73 12.06 19.41
C LYS A 392 2.80 11.02 18.79
N TYR A 393 3.37 9.98 18.15
CA TYR A 393 2.61 8.96 17.40
C TYR A 393 2.99 7.55 17.86
N VAL A 394 2.68 7.26 19.12
CA VAL A 394 2.97 5.97 19.77
C VAL A 394 1.98 4.91 19.33
N LEU A 395 2.48 3.70 19.04
CA LEU A 395 1.70 2.54 18.57
C LEU A 395 1.57 1.42 19.59
N ASN A 396 2.49 1.30 20.55
CA ASN A 396 2.53 0.21 21.53
C ASN A 396 2.42 0.67 22.98
#